data_6d1a7b0dd00cba756cb5c4d91edadd75
#
_entry.id   6d1a7b0dd00cba756cb5c4d91edadd75
#
_cell.length_a   1.000
_cell.length_b   1.000
_cell.length_c   1.000
_cell.angle_alpha   90.00
_cell.angle_beta   90.00
_cell.angle_gamma   90.00
#
_symmetry.space_group_name_H-M   'P 1'
#
loop_
_entity.id
_entity.type
_entity.pdbx_description
1 polymer ?
#
loop_
_entity_poly.entity_id
_entity_poly.type
_entity_poly.pdbx_seq_one_letter_code
_entity_poly.pdbx_strand_id
1 'polypeptide(L)'
;MAGYRYDYDVITQWIAPGEKVLDLGCGDGGLLRHLIDMRQVRGYGVENDPEKIIACVKNGISVIQADMNHGLTGFDDGFFDHVIMSLSLQAMHNTQGILAEMLRVGREAVVSFPNFAYWRHRQSILNGRMPVSESLPYQWFDTPNVRFFTIDDFKALCGKCGIAIRKRLAFDEGRLIVDEPNFLASVAVYRLGRD
;
A
#
# COMPACT_ATOMS: atom_id res chain seq x y z
N MET A 1 8.50 19.33 0.11
CA MET A 1 9.30 18.21 0.65
C MET A 1 8.33 17.06 0.86
N ALA A 2 8.58 15.88 0.30
CA ALA A 2 7.76 14.70 0.60
C ALA A 2 7.86 14.44 2.11
N GLY A 3 6.71 14.30 2.78
CA GLY A 3 6.68 14.00 4.21
C GLY A 3 7.35 12.66 4.51
N TYR A 4 7.81 12.48 5.73
CA TYR A 4 8.45 11.23 6.15
C TYR A 4 7.45 10.06 6.05
N ARG A 5 7.85 8.96 5.40
CA ARG A 5 7.02 7.80 5.10
C ARG A 5 7.19 6.74 6.20
N TYR A 6 6.39 6.83 7.26
CA TYR A 6 6.41 5.89 8.40
C TYR A 6 6.11 4.44 8.01
N ASP A 7 5.30 4.24 6.98
CA ASP A 7 5.01 2.91 6.46
C ASP A 7 6.27 2.21 5.92
N TYR A 8 7.27 2.94 5.41
CA TYR A 8 8.54 2.37 4.97
C TYR A 8 9.28 1.65 6.09
N ASP A 9 9.36 2.25 7.28
CA ASP A 9 10.04 1.64 8.43
C ASP A 9 9.33 0.36 8.88
N VAL A 10 8.00 0.39 8.91
CA VAL A 10 7.19 -0.78 9.26
C VAL A 10 7.38 -1.90 8.25
N ILE A 11 7.27 -1.58 6.97
CA ILE A 11 7.46 -2.54 5.87
C ILE A 11 8.87 -3.15 5.96
N THR A 12 9.88 -2.30 6.16
CA THR A 12 11.29 -2.74 6.28
C THR A 12 11.51 -3.72 7.43
N GLN A 13 10.80 -3.55 8.56
CA GLN A 13 10.90 -4.49 9.69
C GLN A 13 10.29 -5.86 9.39
N TRP A 14 9.37 -5.94 8.43
CA TRP A 14 8.69 -7.18 8.06
C TRP A 14 9.38 -7.94 6.93
N ILE A 15 10.32 -7.31 6.24
CA ILE A 15 11.07 -7.89 5.12
C ILE A 15 12.44 -8.38 5.62
N ALA A 16 12.76 -9.64 5.34
CA ALA A 16 14.08 -10.19 5.67
C ALA A 16 15.14 -9.80 4.64
N PRO A 17 16.43 -9.78 5.03
CA PRO A 17 17.51 -9.49 4.08
C PRO A 17 17.54 -10.46 2.91
N GLY A 18 17.73 -9.92 1.69
CA GLY A 18 17.90 -10.70 0.46
C GLY A 18 16.62 -11.25 -0.17
N GLU A 19 15.45 -10.99 0.44
CA GLU A 19 14.16 -11.42 -0.11
C GLU A 19 13.85 -10.81 -1.48
N LYS A 20 12.99 -11.49 -2.23
CA LYS A 20 12.43 -10.99 -3.49
C LYS A 20 11.15 -10.21 -3.22
N VAL A 21 11.12 -8.97 -3.65
CA VAL A 21 10.02 -8.04 -3.39
C VAL A 21 9.46 -7.46 -4.69
N LEU A 22 8.14 -7.45 -4.83
CA LEU A 22 7.42 -6.74 -5.88
C LEU A 22 6.65 -5.58 -5.27
N ASP A 23 6.87 -4.36 -5.75
CA ASP A 23 6.16 -3.15 -5.30
C ASP A 23 5.19 -2.67 -6.38
N LEU A 24 3.90 -2.72 -6.09
CA LEU A 24 2.81 -2.39 -6.99
C LEU A 24 2.39 -0.93 -6.84
N GLY A 25 2.50 -0.17 -7.93
CA GLY A 25 2.35 1.29 -7.90
C GLY A 25 3.56 1.92 -7.21
N CYS A 26 4.75 1.51 -7.62
CA CYS A 26 6.01 1.86 -6.94
C CYS A 26 6.38 3.34 -7.03
N GLY A 27 5.66 4.14 -7.81
CA GLY A 27 5.92 5.56 -7.96
C GLY A 27 7.32 5.83 -8.52
N ASP A 28 8.11 6.63 -7.83
CA ASP A 28 9.50 6.93 -8.17
C ASP A 28 10.50 5.86 -7.71
N GLY A 29 10.01 4.75 -7.14
CA GLY A 29 10.82 3.66 -6.60
C GLY A 29 11.39 3.92 -5.21
N GLY A 30 10.93 4.95 -4.50
CA GLY A 30 11.47 5.36 -3.20
C GLY A 30 11.43 4.25 -2.15
N LEU A 31 10.33 3.48 -2.05
CA LEU A 31 10.24 2.34 -1.13
C LEU A 31 11.23 1.24 -1.50
N LEU A 32 11.32 0.86 -2.77
CA LEU A 32 12.25 -0.17 -3.22
C LEU A 32 13.69 0.25 -2.99
N ARG A 33 14.05 1.51 -3.25
CA ARG A 33 15.39 2.03 -2.95
C ARG A 33 15.70 1.88 -1.46
N HIS A 34 14.77 2.27 -0.60
CA HIS A 34 14.92 2.14 0.84
C HIS A 34 15.10 0.66 1.27
N LEU A 35 14.31 -0.26 0.73
CA LEU A 35 14.41 -1.70 1.02
C LEU A 35 15.72 -2.31 0.50
N ILE A 36 16.18 -1.90 -0.68
CA ILE A 36 17.47 -2.34 -1.22
C ILE A 36 18.62 -1.88 -0.31
N ASP A 37 18.61 -0.63 0.12
CA ASP A 37 19.66 -0.09 0.99
C ASP A 37 19.68 -0.72 2.37
N MET A 38 18.49 -0.93 2.97
CA MET A 38 18.37 -1.40 4.35
C MET A 38 18.35 -2.92 4.49
N ARG A 39 17.87 -3.66 3.47
CA ARG A 39 17.62 -5.11 3.51
C ARG A 39 18.26 -5.88 2.37
N GLN A 40 18.91 -5.20 1.40
CA GLN A 40 19.54 -5.85 0.25
C GLN A 40 18.56 -6.73 -0.54
N VAL A 41 17.29 -6.34 -0.60
CA VAL A 41 16.27 -7.08 -1.32
C VAL A 41 16.53 -7.09 -2.83
N ARG A 42 16.01 -8.11 -3.52
CA ARG A 42 15.86 -8.14 -4.97
C ARG A 42 14.49 -7.57 -5.32
N GLY A 43 14.44 -6.24 -5.54
CA GLY A 43 13.20 -5.50 -5.73
C GLY A 43 12.87 -5.23 -7.19
N TYR A 44 11.60 -5.36 -7.54
CA TYR A 44 11.02 -4.96 -8.81
C TYR A 44 9.80 -4.08 -8.56
N GLY A 45 9.66 -3.01 -9.34
CA GLY A 45 8.49 -2.15 -9.31
C GLY A 45 7.54 -2.44 -10.46
N VAL A 46 6.25 -2.19 -10.24
CA VAL A 46 5.24 -2.09 -11.30
C VAL A 46 4.65 -0.69 -11.24
N GLU A 47 4.66 0.01 -12.37
CA GLU A 47 4.13 1.38 -12.49
C GLU A 47 3.57 1.57 -13.90
N ASN A 48 2.53 2.41 -14.05
CA ASN A 48 1.96 2.72 -15.35
C ASN A 48 2.23 4.16 -15.83
N ASP A 49 2.61 5.05 -14.92
CA ASP A 49 2.93 6.45 -15.20
C ASP A 49 4.33 6.58 -15.79
N PRO A 50 4.47 7.04 -17.07
CA PRO A 50 5.77 7.15 -17.72
C PRO A 50 6.77 8.07 -17.00
N GLU A 51 6.32 9.15 -16.36
CA GLU A 51 7.20 10.07 -15.64
C GLU A 51 7.79 9.41 -14.40
N LYS A 52 6.96 8.64 -13.68
CA LYS A 52 7.40 7.86 -12.51
C LYS A 52 8.33 6.72 -12.91
N ILE A 53 8.06 6.04 -14.02
CA ILE A 53 8.96 5.01 -14.57
C ILE A 53 10.35 5.59 -14.86
N ILE A 54 10.41 6.78 -15.49
CA ILE A 54 11.68 7.48 -15.73
C ILE A 54 12.39 7.80 -14.41
N ALA A 55 11.63 8.21 -13.38
CA ALA A 55 12.19 8.47 -12.05
C ALA A 55 12.74 7.18 -11.41
N CYS A 56 12.03 6.05 -11.48
CA CYS A 56 12.53 4.73 -11.06
C CYS A 56 13.87 4.38 -11.71
N VAL A 57 13.96 4.50 -13.03
CA VAL A 57 15.19 4.18 -13.77
C VAL A 57 16.34 5.08 -13.34
N LYS A 58 16.11 6.38 -13.15
CA LYS A 58 17.11 7.32 -12.62
C LYS A 58 17.57 6.96 -11.21
N ASN A 59 16.68 6.41 -10.40
CA ASN A 59 16.96 5.93 -9.04
C ASN A 59 17.57 4.52 -9.02
N GLY A 60 17.87 3.92 -10.19
CA GLY A 60 18.47 2.59 -10.29
C GLY A 60 17.53 1.46 -9.89
N ILE A 61 16.21 1.66 -10.00
CA ILE A 61 15.19 0.66 -9.67
C ILE A 61 14.73 -0.05 -10.95
N SER A 62 14.71 -1.39 -10.90
CA SER A 62 14.10 -2.21 -11.95
C SER A 62 12.58 -2.04 -11.90
N VAL A 63 11.98 -1.52 -12.98
CA VAL A 63 10.54 -1.25 -13.07
C VAL A 63 9.95 -1.88 -14.33
N ILE A 64 8.76 -2.42 -14.21
CA ILE A 64 7.97 -3.01 -15.28
C ILE A 64 6.77 -2.07 -15.51
N GLN A 65 6.59 -1.64 -16.76
CA GLN A 65 5.42 -0.86 -17.14
C GLN A 65 4.21 -1.78 -17.31
N ALA A 66 3.26 -1.68 -16.39
CA ALA A 66 2.00 -2.44 -16.47
C ALA A 66 0.87 -1.73 -15.73
N ASP A 67 -0.36 -1.93 -16.20
CA ASP A 67 -1.58 -1.53 -15.48
C ASP A 67 -2.05 -2.68 -14.59
N MET A 68 -1.96 -2.49 -13.30
CA MET A 68 -2.35 -3.47 -12.27
C MET A 68 -3.84 -3.83 -12.28
N ASN A 69 -4.70 -3.01 -12.90
CA ASN A 69 -6.12 -3.34 -13.07
C ASN A 69 -6.35 -4.55 -13.98
N HIS A 70 -5.36 -4.91 -14.82
CA HIS A 70 -5.38 -6.12 -15.66
C HIS A 70 -4.80 -7.35 -14.95
N GLY A 71 -4.46 -7.26 -13.67
CA GLY A 71 -3.88 -8.34 -12.87
C GLY A 71 -2.36 -8.48 -13.05
N LEU A 72 -1.81 -9.56 -12.52
CA LEU A 72 -0.37 -9.86 -12.48
C LEU A 72 -0.03 -11.10 -13.31
N THR A 73 -0.68 -11.28 -14.47
CA THR A 73 -0.59 -12.48 -15.32
C THR A 73 0.82 -12.80 -15.83
N GLY A 74 1.72 -11.82 -15.83
CA GLY A 74 3.13 -12.01 -16.23
C GLY A 74 4.04 -12.59 -15.14
N PHE A 75 3.51 -12.90 -13.95
CA PHE A 75 4.29 -13.40 -12.82
C PHE A 75 3.81 -14.79 -12.39
N ASP A 76 4.78 -15.68 -12.10
CA ASP A 76 4.51 -17.03 -11.60
C ASP A 76 4.00 -17.02 -10.15
N ASP A 77 3.26 -18.06 -9.78
CA ASP A 77 2.75 -18.25 -8.43
C ASP A 77 3.91 -18.37 -7.42
N GLY A 78 3.83 -17.61 -6.33
CA GLY A 78 4.81 -17.65 -5.24
C GLY A 78 6.23 -17.23 -5.62
N PHE A 79 6.39 -16.51 -6.73
CA PHE A 79 7.72 -16.10 -7.21
C PHE A 79 8.40 -15.09 -6.28
N PHE A 80 7.62 -14.24 -5.62
CA PHE A 80 8.10 -13.25 -4.66
C PHE A 80 7.88 -13.71 -3.23
N ASP A 81 8.76 -13.30 -2.33
CA ASP A 81 8.55 -13.49 -0.89
C ASP A 81 7.49 -12.52 -0.39
N HIS A 82 7.54 -11.25 -0.84
CA HIS A 82 6.54 -10.24 -0.54
C HIS A 82 6.09 -9.46 -1.77
N VAL A 83 4.78 -9.22 -1.86
CA VAL A 83 4.19 -8.27 -2.81
C VAL A 83 3.63 -7.10 -1.99
N ILE A 84 4.09 -5.89 -2.30
CA ILE A 84 3.76 -4.68 -1.55
C ILE A 84 2.84 -3.79 -2.39
N MET A 85 1.90 -3.12 -1.74
CA MET A 85 1.08 -2.06 -2.29
C MET A 85 0.98 -0.94 -1.26
N SER A 86 1.90 0.03 -1.35
CA SER A 86 2.00 1.11 -0.38
C SER A 86 1.24 2.35 -0.83
N LEU A 87 0.17 2.70 -0.11
CA LEU A 87 -0.73 3.84 -0.36
C LEU A 87 -1.26 3.89 -1.81
N SER A 88 -1.50 2.74 -2.43
CA SER A 88 -2.00 2.62 -3.81
C SER A 88 -3.25 1.75 -3.94
N LEU A 89 -3.60 0.96 -2.91
CA LEU A 89 -4.77 0.08 -2.94
C LEU A 89 -6.08 0.82 -3.20
N GLN A 90 -6.25 2.03 -2.68
CA GLN A 90 -7.43 2.88 -2.87
C GLN A 90 -7.61 3.38 -4.32
N ALA A 91 -6.58 3.27 -5.16
CA ALA A 91 -6.65 3.60 -6.58
C ALA A 91 -7.09 2.41 -7.45
N MET A 92 -7.25 1.22 -6.89
CA MET A 92 -7.60 0.00 -7.62
C MET A 92 -9.10 -0.12 -7.86
N HIS A 93 -9.50 -0.39 -9.12
CA HIS A 93 -10.91 -0.64 -9.47
C HIS A 93 -11.41 -1.99 -8.95
N ASN A 94 -10.57 -3.03 -8.98
CA ASN A 94 -10.87 -4.37 -8.48
C ASN A 94 -9.99 -4.71 -7.27
N THR A 95 -10.36 -4.22 -6.09
CA THR A 95 -9.63 -4.44 -4.84
C THR A 95 -9.52 -5.93 -4.47
N GLN A 96 -10.59 -6.72 -4.65
CA GLN A 96 -10.55 -8.16 -4.35
C GLN A 96 -9.62 -8.91 -5.29
N GLY A 97 -9.70 -8.61 -6.58
CA GLY A 97 -8.85 -9.25 -7.59
C GLY A 97 -7.38 -8.97 -7.38
N ILE A 98 -7.00 -7.71 -7.09
CA ILE A 98 -5.58 -7.39 -6.87
C ILE A 98 -5.04 -8.03 -5.58
N LEU A 99 -5.82 -8.10 -4.50
CA LEU A 99 -5.40 -8.78 -3.27
C LEU A 99 -5.20 -10.29 -3.50
N ALA A 100 -6.07 -10.92 -4.29
CA ALA A 100 -5.91 -12.33 -4.68
C ALA A 100 -4.65 -12.54 -5.51
N GLU A 101 -4.39 -11.68 -6.50
CA GLU A 101 -3.17 -11.73 -7.32
C GLU A 101 -1.89 -11.47 -6.51
N MET A 102 -1.91 -10.51 -5.59
CA MET A 102 -0.78 -10.27 -4.68
C MET A 102 -0.42 -11.53 -3.88
N LEU A 103 -1.44 -12.24 -3.36
CA LEU A 103 -1.24 -13.48 -2.63
C LEU A 103 -0.98 -14.69 -3.54
N ARG A 104 -1.36 -14.65 -4.83
CA ARG A 104 -0.96 -15.67 -5.81
C ARG A 104 0.52 -15.57 -6.14
N VAL A 105 0.99 -14.37 -6.46
CA VAL A 105 2.35 -14.09 -6.92
C VAL A 105 3.35 -14.06 -5.77
N GLY A 106 2.92 -13.62 -4.59
CA GLY A 106 3.71 -13.54 -3.37
C GLY A 106 3.34 -14.59 -2.32
N ARG A 107 4.30 -14.94 -1.49
CA ARG A 107 4.06 -15.76 -0.28
C ARG A 107 3.24 -14.99 0.74
N GLU A 108 3.54 -13.70 0.87
CA GLU A 108 2.82 -12.75 1.71
C GLU A 108 2.60 -11.44 0.94
N ALA A 109 1.57 -10.71 1.35
CA ALA A 109 1.31 -9.37 0.82
C ALA A 109 1.40 -8.33 1.94
N VAL A 110 1.89 -7.14 1.60
CA VAL A 110 1.88 -5.99 2.51
C VAL A 110 1.11 -4.86 1.85
N VAL A 111 0.12 -4.32 2.56
CA VAL A 111 -0.66 -3.18 2.06
C VAL A 111 -0.64 -2.05 3.07
N SER A 112 -0.51 -0.83 2.61
CA SER A 112 -0.82 0.36 3.39
C SER A 112 -1.87 1.20 2.70
N PHE A 113 -2.73 1.85 3.47
CA PHE A 113 -3.82 2.67 2.95
C PHE A 113 -4.24 3.77 3.92
N PRO A 114 -4.76 4.90 3.42
CA PRO A 114 -5.36 5.94 4.23
C PRO A 114 -6.68 5.46 4.84
N ASN A 115 -6.87 5.70 6.13
CA ASN A 115 -8.10 5.35 6.83
C ASN A 115 -9.14 6.46 6.66
N PHE A 116 -10.17 6.20 5.88
CA PHE A 116 -11.23 7.19 5.65
C PHE A 116 -12.08 7.45 6.91
N ALA A 117 -12.10 6.53 7.89
CA ALA A 117 -12.80 6.71 9.17
C ALA A 117 -12.03 7.54 10.21
N TYR A 118 -10.83 8.04 9.88
CA TYR A 118 -10.05 8.91 10.77
C TYR A 118 -10.90 10.11 11.25
N TRP A 119 -10.84 10.44 12.52
CA TRP A 119 -11.75 11.42 13.14
C TRP A 119 -11.78 12.79 12.45
N ARG A 120 -10.62 13.29 11.96
CA ARG A 120 -10.57 14.57 11.21
C ARG A 120 -11.30 14.46 9.88
N HIS A 121 -11.27 13.29 9.21
CA HIS A 121 -12.02 13.06 7.97
C HIS A 121 -13.53 13.04 8.25
N ARG A 122 -13.96 12.36 9.33
CA ARG A 122 -15.37 12.37 9.76
C ARG A 122 -15.85 13.78 10.07
N GLN A 123 -15.03 14.57 10.77
CA GLN A 123 -15.36 15.96 11.08
C GLN A 123 -15.51 16.81 9.81
N SER A 124 -14.63 16.63 8.80
CA SER A 124 -14.74 17.32 7.51
C SER A 124 -16.08 17.02 6.83
N ILE A 125 -16.46 15.71 6.80
CA ILE A 125 -17.73 15.27 6.19
C ILE A 125 -18.93 15.84 6.97
N LEU A 126 -18.90 15.83 8.30
CA LEU A 126 -19.94 16.44 9.15
C LEU A 126 -20.10 17.93 8.88
N ASN A 127 -19.00 18.61 8.51
CA ASN A 127 -19.01 20.02 8.11
C ASN A 127 -19.37 20.23 6.62
N GLY A 128 -19.83 19.18 5.91
CA GLY A 128 -20.27 19.24 4.52
C GLY A 128 -19.12 19.33 3.51
N ARG A 129 -17.91 18.91 3.84
CA ARG A 129 -16.72 18.96 2.97
C ARG A 129 -16.03 17.60 2.85
N MET A 130 -15.51 17.29 1.66
CA MET A 130 -14.62 16.14 1.48
C MET A 130 -13.28 16.40 2.22
N PRO A 131 -12.73 15.37 2.90
CA PRO A 131 -11.49 15.51 3.64
C PRO A 131 -10.30 15.71 2.72
N VAL A 132 -9.41 16.61 3.11
CA VAL A 132 -8.06 16.75 2.54
C VAL A 132 -7.09 16.75 3.72
N SER A 133 -6.10 15.87 3.69
CA SER A 133 -5.12 15.68 4.75
C SER A 133 -3.79 15.16 4.18
N GLU A 134 -2.78 14.98 5.00
CA GLU A 134 -1.52 14.38 4.58
C GLU A 134 -1.71 12.95 4.00
N SER A 135 -2.62 12.16 4.58
CA SER A 135 -2.93 10.81 4.09
C SER A 135 -3.91 10.79 2.89
N LEU A 136 -4.64 11.88 2.67
CA LEU A 136 -5.55 12.10 1.53
C LEU A 136 -5.26 13.48 0.92
N PRO A 137 -4.14 13.65 0.18
CA PRO A 137 -3.63 14.97 -0.20
C PRO A 137 -4.35 15.62 -1.37
N TYR A 138 -5.24 14.90 -2.05
CA TYR A 138 -5.92 15.36 -3.27
C TYR A 138 -7.27 16.00 -2.96
N GLN A 139 -7.69 16.90 -3.82
CA GLN A 139 -9.07 17.41 -3.82
C GLN A 139 -10.01 16.34 -4.41
N TRP A 140 -11.31 16.46 -4.13
CA TRP A 140 -12.30 15.50 -4.59
C TRP A 140 -12.39 15.39 -6.13
N PHE A 141 -11.96 16.42 -6.86
CA PHE A 141 -12.05 16.51 -8.33
C PHE A 141 -10.76 16.08 -9.05
N ASP A 142 -9.62 15.94 -8.38
CA ASP A 142 -8.33 15.56 -8.96
C ASP A 142 -7.70 14.31 -8.33
N THR A 143 -8.42 13.66 -7.40
CA THR A 143 -7.93 12.48 -6.70
C THR A 143 -7.83 11.26 -7.65
N PRO A 144 -6.72 10.51 -7.61
CA PRO A 144 -6.63 9.20 -8.26
C PRO A 144 -7.36 8.10 -7.47
N ASN A 145 -7.86 8.40 -6.26
CA ASN A 145 -8.52 7.43 -5.40
C ASN A 145 -9.94 7.14 -5.92
N VAL A 146 -10.22 5.89 -6.21
CA VAL A 146 -11.54 5.41 -6.68
C VAL A 146 -12.28 4.63 -5.59
N ARG A 147 -11.60 4.32 -4.47
CA ARG A 147 -12.16 3.62 -3.32
C ARG A 147 -11.85 4.39 -2.05
N PHE A 148 -12.88 4.55 -1.22
CA PHE A 148 -12.78 5.10 0.12
C PHE A 148 -13.27 4.03 1.09
N PHE A 149 -12.41 3.61 1.99
CA PHE A 149 -12.72 2.54 2.95
C PHE A 149 -12.01 2.79 4.27
N THR A 150 -12.46 2.09 5.28
CA THR A 150 -11.97 2.21 6.64
C THR A 150 -11.14 0.99 7.04
N ILE A 151 -10.47 1.06 8.18
CA ILE A 151 -9.78 -0.09 8.77
C ILE A 151 -10.74 -1.26 8.99
N ASP A 152 -11.96 -0.99 9.45
CA ASP A 152 -12.94 -2.04 9.72
C ASP A 152 -13.53 -2.65 8.44
N ASP A 153 -13.74 -1.83 7.38
CA ASP A 153 -14.13 -2.34 6.06
C ASP A 153 -13.07 -3.26 5.47
N PHE A 154 -11.78 -2.89 5.59
CA PHE A 154 -10.69 -3.71 5.09
C PHE A 154 -10.59 -5.04 5.84
N LYS A 155 -10.76 -5.05 7.16
CA LYS A 155 -10.83 -6.29 7.97
C LYS A 155 -12.00 -7.19 7.53
N ALA A 156 -13.18 -6.60 7.34
CA ALA A 156 -14.36 -7.32 6.86
C ALA A 156 -14.13 -7.93 5.47
N LEU A 157 -13.47 -7.18 4.56
CA LEU A 157 -13.08 -7.67 3.24
C LEU A 157 -12.12 -8.86 3.33
N CYS A 158 -11.07 -8.77 4.17
CA CYS A 158 -10.13 -9.89 4.38
C CYS A 158 -10.87 -11.15 4.84
N GLY A 159 -11.76 -11.02 5.84
CA GLY A 159 -12.56 -12.15 6.32
C GLY A 159 -13.46 -12.75 5.23
N LYS A 160 -14.10 -11.91 4.40
CA LYS A 160 -14.92 -12.36 3.28
C LYS A 160 -14.13 -13.12 2.21
N CYS A 161 -12.88 -12.73 2.00
CA CYS A 161 -12.00 -13.30 0.96
C CYS A 161 -11.13 -14.47 1.48
N GLY A 162 -11.23 -14.88 2.75
CA GLY A 162 -10.36 -15.92 3.33
C GLY A 162 -8.90 -15.47 3.39
N ILE A 163 -8.65 -14.18 3.61
CA ILE A 163 -7.30 -13.62 3.70
C ILE A 163 -6.91 -13.51 5.17
N ALA A 164 -5.84 -14.21 5.56
CA ALA A 164 -5.30 -14.14 6.91
C ALA A 164 -4.58 -12.82 7.16
N ILE A 165 -4.97 -12.10 8.20
CA ILE A 165 -4.24 -10.92 8.67
C ILE A 165 -3.14 -11.40 9.64
N ARG A 166 -1.88 -11.41 9.19
CA ARG A 166 -0.72 -11.85 9.98
C ARG A 166 -0.25 -10.79 10.97
N LYS A 167 -0.23 -9.52 10.53
CA LYS A 167 0.11 -8.35 11.35
C LYS A 167 -0.69 -7.14 10.90
N ARG A 168 -0.95 -6.24 11.84
CA ARG A 168 -1.58 -4.94 11.54
C ARG A 168 -0.97 -3.87 12.45
N LEU A 169 -0.72 -2.71 11.90
CA LEU A 169 -0.33 -1.50 12.62
C LEU A 169 -1.10 -0.33 12.06
N ALA A 170 -1.36 0.67 12.89
CA ALA A 170 -2.06 1.87 12.50
C ALA A 170 -1.34 3.09 13.07
N PHE A 171 -1.31 4.19 12.34
CA PHE A 171 -0.50 5.36 12.66
C PHE A 171 -1.29 6.65 12.45
N ASP A 172 -0.94 7.65 13.25
CA ASP A 172 -1.30 9.04 13.02
C ASP A 172 -0.06 9.91 13.20
N GLU A 173 0.31 10.68 12.17
CA GLU A 173 1.52 11.53 12.16
C GLU A 173 2.78 10.77 12.68
N GLY A 174 2.92 9.49 12.30
CA GLY A 174 4.02 8.60 12.69
C GLY A 174 3.94 8.00 14.08
N ARG A 175 2.94 8.31 14.85
CA ARG A 175 2.69 7.70 16.15
C ARG A 175 1.89 6.42 15.98
N LEU A 176 2.33 5.34 16.62
CA LEU A 176 1.58 4.08 16.65
C LEU A 176 0.29 4.29 17.46
N ILE A 177 -0.83 3.93 16.86
CA ILE A 177 -2.16 3.99 17.46
C ILE A 177 -2.62 2.56 17.79
N VAL A 178 -2.77 2.26 19.06
CA VAL A 178 -3.19 0.93 19.57
C VAL A 178 -4.69 0.92 19.85
N ASP A 179 -5.16 1.95 20.55
CA ASP A 179 -6.56 2.07 20.96
C ASP A 179 -7.37 2.76 19.87
N GLU A 180 -8.57 2.26 19.61
CA GLU A 180 -9.52 2.79 18.62
C GLU A 180 -8.90 3.16 17.26
N PRO A 181 -8.09 2.28 16.63
CA PRO A 181 -7.34 2.64 15.42
C PRO A 181 -8.23 3.07 14.26
N ASN A 182 -9.45 2.53 14.16
CA ASN A 182 -10.40 2.95 13.13
C ASN A 182 -10.88 4.41 13.29
N PHE A 183 -10.75 4.99 14.48
CA PHE A 183 -11.11 6.37 14.76
C PHE A 183 -9.89 7.31 14.82
N LEU A 184 -8.81 6.86 15.45
CA LEU A 184 -7.66 7.70 15.78
C LEU A 184 -6.51 7.62 14.78
N ALA A 185 -6.45 6.59 13.91
CA ALA A 185 -5.37 6.45 12.96
C ALA A 185 -5.73 7.01 11.58
N SER A 186 -4.79 7.73 10.97
CA SER A 186 -4.91 8.26 9.61
C SER A 186 -4.44 7.29 8.52
N VAL A 187 -3.52 6.37 8.85
CA VAL A 187 -2.96 5.34 7.95
C VAL A 187 -2.90 3.99 8.65
N ALA A 188 -3.14 2.92 7.90
CA ALA A 188 -2.97 1.55 8.38
C ALA A 188 -2.03 0.75 7.48
N VAL A 189 -1.28 -0.18 8.06
CA VAL A 189 -0.36 -1.10 7.39
C VAL A 189 -0.69 -2.53 7.80
N TYR A 190 -0.88 -3.41 6.83
CA TYR A 190 -1.26 -4.79 7.03
C TYR A 190 -0.29 -5.75 6.35
N ARG A 191 0.07 -6.83 7.04
CA ARG A 191 0.74 -8.00 6.47
C ARG A 191 -0.27 -9.12 6.37
N LEU A 192 -0.44 -9.65 5.17
CA LEU A 192 -1.48 -10.59 4.79
C LEU A 192 -0.84 -11.90 4.32
N GLY A 193 -1.57 -12.99 4.49
CA GLY A 193 -1.18 -14.32 4.01
C GLY A 193 -2.40 -15.12 3.59
N ARG A 194 -2.15 -16.30 3.02
CA ARG A 194 -3.18 -17.32 2.81
C ARG A 194 -3.45 -18.04 4.12
N ASP A 195 -4.69 -18.46 4.36
CA ASP A 195 -5.04 -19.39 5.44
C ASP A 195 -4.45 -20.78 5.20
#